data_0fc0f2f13084c550a29c70bf83b55601
#
_entry.id   0fc0f2f13084c550a29c70bf83b55601
#
_cell.length_a   1.000
_cell.length_b   1.000
_cell.length_c   1.000
_cell.angle_alpha   90.00
_cell.angle_beta   90.00
_cell.angle_gamma   90.00
#
_symmetry.space_group_name_H-M   'P 1'
#
loop_
_entity.id
_entity.type
_entity.pdbx_description
1 polymer ?
#
loop_
_entity_poly.entity_id
_entity_poly.type
_entity_poly.pdbx_seq_one_letter_code
_entity_poly.pdbx_strand_id
1 'polypeptide(L)'
;MTPAKNRFWRELVFMLKNIWFIAAFWMGLAFIASLISIRLGISVALVEILVGVIVGNLHTANQAPLLHTTEWTNFLAMLGSGVLTFLAGAEIDPQSLRASLRPSMSIGILSFLLPFLGVWFFAQFVLGWPLRQAWIAGIALSTTSVAVVYAVMVESRLGSTPLGKTLLAACFITDLGTVLALGVLFADFNLWLVVFIVVTTVTLWFMPKWTQHIITRLGATRVSEPEVKFLFLVLFFLGGFASTAKSEAVLPAYLLGLVVAGVFIRDKTLVHRMRSIAFAIFTPFYFIKAGLFVSLPALWTALGVIAVLLTIKMVTKYIGVWPLARMFYMRPREANYTALLMSTGLTFGTISALFGLQNKIIDQQQYTVLVTVVILSAFVPTLIAQKFFEPTIETMNEWGKIYSTKQRKKSLNR
;
A
#
# COMPACT_ATOMS: atom_id res chain seq x y z
N MET A 1 -32.80 26.00 -16.30
CA MET A 1 -32.00 25.11 -17.17
C MET A 1 -32.74 24.86 -18.45
N THR A 2 -32.14 25.04 -19.62
CA THR A 2 -32.78 24.86 -20.92
C THR A 2 -33.14 23.40 -21.18
N PRO A 3 -34.27 23.09 -21.90
CA PRO A 3 -34.70 21.72 -22.21
C PRO A 3 -33.64 20.84 -22.84
N ALA A 4 -32.74 21.43 -23.64
CA ALA A 4 -31.63 20.72 -24.29
C ALA A 4 -30.58 20.21 -23.29
N LYS A 5 -30.30 20.98 -22.23
CA LYS A 5 -29.36 20.60 -21.16
C LYS A 5 -29.90 19.41 -20.35
N ASN A 6 -31.21 19.36 -20.11
CA ASN A 6 -31.87 18.22 -19.45
C ASN A 6 -31.87 16.94 -20.30
N ARG A 7 -31.99 17.05 -21.62
CA ARG A 7 -31.93 15.92 -22.55
C ARG A 7 -30.53 15.33 -22.58
N PHE A 8 -29.50 16.15 -22.72
CA PHE A 8 -28.08 15.71 -22.68
C PHE A 8 -27.74 14.93 -21.41
N TRP A 9 -28.15 15.44 -20.25
CA TRP A 9 -27.90 14.76 -18.98
C TRP A 9 -28.66 13.44 -18.83
N ARG A 10 -29.89 13.34 -19.37
CA ARG A 10 -30.65 12.08 -19.37
C ARG A 10 -30.01 11.02 -20.29
N GLU A 11 -29.54 11.43 -21.46
CA GLU A 11 -28.84 10.53 -22.39
C GLU A 11 -27.50 10.07 -21.80
N LEU A 12 -26.75 10.97 -21.17
CA LEU A 12 -25.51 10.62 -20.47
C LEU A 12 -25.74 9.63 -19.32
N VAL A 13 -26.75 9.84 -18.50
CA VAL A 13 -27.13 8.91 -17.41
C VAL A 13 -27.59 7.56 -17.97
N PHE A 14 -28.27 7.53 -19.11
CA PHE A 14 -28.65 6.29 -19.77
C PHE A 14 -27.41 5.54 -20.31
N MET A 15 -26.47 6.25 -20.94
CA MET A 15 -25.18 5.68 -21.37
C MET A 15 -24.38 5.10 -20.19
N LEU A 16 -24.34 5.81 -19.05
CA LEU A 16 -23.65 5.36 -17.84
C LEU A 16 -24.31 4.15 -17.13
N LYS A 17 -25.46 3.63 -17.62
CA LYS A 17 -26.01 2.33 -17.21
C LYS A 17 -25.41 1.17 -18.00
N ASN A 18 -24.82 1.44 -19.15
CA ASN A 18 -24.20 0.41 -19.97
C ASN A 18 -22.81 0.07 -19.40
N ILE A 19 -22.56 -1.22 -19.16
CA ILE A 19 -21.31 -1.74 -18.59
C ILE A 19 -20.07 -1.30 -19.39
N TRP A 20 -20.17 -1.28 -20.72
CA TRP A 20 -19.06 -0.87 -21.59
C TRP A 20 -18.70 0.61 -21.43
N PHE A 21 -19.70 1.48 -21.30
CA PHE A 21 -19.44 2.91 -21.06
C PHE A 21 -18.91 3.17 -19.65
N ILE A 22 -19.40 2.43 -18.63
CA ILE A 22 -18.83 2.49 -17.28
C ILE A 22 -17.35 2.09 -17.33
N ALA A 23 -17.04 0.95 -17.95
CA ALA A 23 -15.66 0.47 -18.09
C ALA A 23 -14.77 1.46 -18.85
N ALA A 24 -15.25 2.00 -19.97
CA ALA A 24 -14.54 3.01 -20.76
C ALA A 24 -14.28 4.28 -19.93
N PHE A 25 -15.24 4.71 -19.12
CA PHE A 25 -15.10 5.89 -18.27
C PHE A 25 -14.04 5.67 -17.17
N TRP A 26 -14.07 4.51 -16.47
CA TRP A 26 -13.06 4.16 -15.47
C TRP A 26 -11.65 4.07 -16.09
N MET A 27 -11.52 3.42 -17.24
CA MET A 27 -10.24 3.31 -17.94
C MET A 27 -9.78 4.66 -18.52
N GLY A 28 -10.70 5.51 -18.94
CA GLY A 28 -10.39 6.89 -19.35
C GLY A 28 -9.83 7.73 -18.22
N LEU A 29 -10.41 7.62 -17.01
CA LEU A 29 -9.89 8.28 -15.81
C LEU A 29 -8.48 7.75 -15.45
N ALA A 30 -8.28 6.43 -15.52
CA ALA A 30 -6.98 5.81 -15.28
C ALA A 30 -5.93 6.28 -16.29
N PHE A 31 -6.30 6.37 -17.55
CA PHE A 31 -5.43 6.89 -18.63
C PHE A 31 -5.04 8.36 -18.38
N ILE A 32 -6.01 9.22 -18.04
CA ILE A 32 -5.74 10.63 -17.69
C ILE A 32 -4.82 10.71 -16.48
N ALA A 33 -5.08 9.90 -15.43
CA ALA A 33 -4.23 9.83 -14.26
C ALA A 33 -2.79 9.44 -14.60
N SER A 34 -2.60 8.47 -15.49
CA SER A 34 -1.28 8.05 -15.96
C SER A 34 -0.55 9.16 -16.71
N LEU A 35 -1.23 9.91 -17.58
CA LEU A 35 -0.63 11.04 -18.30
C LEU A 35 -0.20 12.16 -17.34
N ILE A 36 -1.02 12.47 -16.34
CA ILE A 36 -0.70 13.47 -15.31
C ILE A 36 0.50 12.99 -14.47
N SER A 37 0.49 11.72 -14.05
CA SER A 37 1.57 11.10 -13.29
C SER A 37 2.92 11.22 -14.01
N ILE A 38 2.96 10.89 -15.29
CA ILE A 38 4.18 10.99 -16.13
C ILE A 38 4.67 12.44 -16.24
N ARG A 39 3.76 13.40 -16.41
CA ARG A 39 4.12 14.82 -16.54
C ARG A 39 4.62 15.44 -15.24
N LEU A 40 4.04 15.04 -14.11
CA LEU A 40 4.38 15.61 -12.80
C LEU A 40 5.49 14.83 -12.08
N GLY A 41 5.89 13.64 -12.56
CA GLY A 41 6.88 12.79 -11.90
C GLY A 41 6.41 12.26 -10.53
N ILE A 42 5.10 12.05 -10.33
CA ILE A 42 4.52 11.55 -9.09
C ILE A 42 3.88 10.18 -9.29
N SER A 43 3.70 9.43 -8.20
CA SER A 43 3.10 8.09 -8.23
C SER A 43 1.73 8.09 -8.93
N VAL A 44 1.52 7.17 -9.88
CA VAL A 44 0.25 6.99 -10.58
C VAL A 44 -0.89 6.68 -9.61
N ALA A 45 -0.65 5.86 -8.59
CA ALA A 45 -1.62 5.52 -7.55
C ALA A 45 -2.17 6.76 -6.85
N LEU A 46 -1.30 7.73 -6.57
CA LEU A 46 -1.69 8.98 -5.95
C LEU A 46 -2.58 9.83 -6.87
N VAL A 47 -2.22 9.92 -8.16
CA VAL A 47 -3.02 10.68 -9.13
C VAL A 47 -4.38 10.00 -9.35
N GLU A 48 -4.43 8.67 -9.39
CA GLU A 48 -5.67 7.89 -9.46
C GLU A 48 -6.61 8.18 -8.28
N ILE A 49 -6.06 8.26 -7.05
CA ILE A 49 -6.85 8.66 -5.87
C ILE A 49 -7.37 10.10 -6.05
N LEU A 50 -6.51 11.05 -6.45
CA LEU A 50 -6.91 12.45 -6.63
C LEU A 50 -7.98 12.61 -7.72
N VAL A 51 -7.84 11.91 -8.84
CA VAL A 51 -8.86 11.84 -9.89
C VAL A 51 -10.16 11.27 -9.33
N GLY A 52 -10.09 10.22 -8.55
CA GLY A 52 -11.23 9.64 -7.82
C GLY A 52 -11.90 10.66 -6.90
N VAL A 53 -11.13 11.44 -6.12
CA VAL A 53 -11.66 12.52 -5.25
C VAL A 53 -12.42 13.56 -6.08
N ILE A 54 -11.83 14.01 -7.19
CA ILE A 54 -12.48 15.02 -8.05
C ILE A 54 -13.80 14.48 -8.59
N VAL A 55 -13.77 13.28 -9.20
CA VAL A 55 -14.96 12.69 -9.84
C VAL A 55 -16.04 12.30 -8.82
N GLY A 56 -15.64 11.81 -7.65
CA GLY A 56 -16.56 11.45 -6.56
C GLY A 56 -17.33 12.63 -5.98
N ASN A 57 -16.77 13.84 -6.08
CA ASN A 57 -17.44 15.07 -5.62
C ASN A 57 -18.15 15.83 -6.76
N LEU A 58 -18.11 15.31 -8.00
CA LEU A 58 -18.92 15.81 -9.11
C LEU A 58 -20.30 15.18 -9.08
N HIS A 59 -21.34 16.03 -9.02
CA HIS A 59 -22.72 15.59 -9.01
C HIS A 59 -23.42 16.01 -10.30
N THR A 60 -24.33 15.17 -10.76
CA THR A 60 -25.21 15.49 -11.87
C THR A 60 -26.24 16.57 -11.46
N ALA A 61 -26.98 17.14 -12.41
CA ALA A 61 -28.01 18.13 -12.14
C ALA A 61 -29.09 17.65 -11.15
N ASN A 62 -29.24 16.33 -10.97
CA ASN A 62 -30.18 15.71 -10.04
C ASN A 62 -29.53 15.30 -8.70
N GLN A 63 -28.38 15.86 -8.35
CA GLN A 63 -27.60 15.55 -7.16
C GLN A 63 -27.13 14.08 -7.06
N ALA A 64 -27.23 13.29 -8.13
CA ALA A 64 -26.65 11.94 -8.18
C ALA A 64 -25.13 12.03 -8.47
N PRO A 65 -24.28 11.20 -7.83
CA PRO A 65 -22.87 11.17 -8.15
C PRO A 65 -22.64 10.84 -9.63
N LEU A 66 -21.68 11.50 -10.26
CA LEU A 66 -21.33 11.29 -11.67
C LEU A 66 -20.83 9.84 -11.90
N LEU A 67 -20.09 9.31 -10.95
CA LEU A 67 -19.57 7.95 -10.98
C LEU A 67 -19.96 7.25 -9.68
N HIS A 68 -20.53 6.07 -9.79
CA HIS A 68 -20.87 5.20 -8.67
C HIS A 68 -20.22 3.82 -8.87
N THR A 69 -20.00 3.13 -7.76
CA THR A 69 -19.46 1.78 -7.79
C THR A 69 -20.55 0.77 -8.06
N THR A 70 -20.26 -0.22 -8.89
CA THR A 70 -21.09 -1.38 -9.19
C THR A 70 -20.47 -2.65 -8.60
N GLU A 71 -21.17 -3.77 -8.61
CA GLU A 71 -20.64 -5.04 -8.08
C GLU A 71 -19.34 -5.44 -8.79
N TRP A 72 -19.30 -5.34 -10.13
CA TRP A 72 -18.12 -5.71 -10.89
C TRP A 72 -16.94 -4.74 -10.68
N THR A 73 -17.17 -3.42 -10.55
CA THR A 73 -16.10 -2.45 -10.22
C THR A 73 -15.58 -2.67 -8.80
N ASN A 74 -16.46 -3.05 -7.87
CA ASN A 74 -16.08 -3.42 -6.51
C ASN A 74 -15.22 -4.69 -6.51
N PHE A 75 -15.58 -5.70 -7.32
CA PHE A 75 -14.77 -6.92 -7.47
C PHE A 75 -13.38 -6.61 -8.04
N LEU A 76 -13.28 -5.79 -9.12
CA LEU A 76 -12.00 -5.40 -9.69
C LEU A 76 -11.15 -4.60 -8.71
N ALA A 77 -11.75 -3.72 -7.93
CA ALA A 77 -11.04 -2.97 -6.90
C ALA A 77 -10.51 -3.88 -5.78
N MET A 78 -11.31 -4.84 -5.32
CA MET A 78 -10.89 -5.83 -4.33
C MET A 78 -9.74 -6.70 -4.86
N LEU A 79 -9.83 -7.14 -6.11
CA LEU A 79 -8.76 -7.86 -6.79
C LEU A 79 -7.50 -7.00 -6.92
N GLY A 80 -7.66 -5.72 -7.25
CA GLY A 80 -6.56 -4.75 -7.30
C GLY A 80 -5.80 -4.65 -5.98
N SER A 81 -6.52 -4.55 -4.86
CA SER A 81 -5.93 -4.57 -3.52
C SER A 81 -5.17 -5.87 -3.25
N GLY A 82 -5.77 -7.03 -3.55
CA GLY A 82 -5.14 -8.34 -3.37
C GLY A 82 -3.87 -8.52 -4.20
N VAL A 83 -3.91 -8.14 -5.49
CA VAL A 83 -2.75 -8.26 -6.39
C VAL A 83 -1.63 -7.28 -6.00
N LEU A 84 -1.97 -6.03 -5.60
CA LEU A 84 -0.99 -5.08 -5.07
C LEU A 84 -0.27 -5.63 -3.84
N THR A 85 -1.05 -6.20 -2.93
CA THR A 85 -0.52 -6.79 -1.70
C THR A 85 0.36 -8.01 -1.98
N PHE A 86 -0.06 -8.87 -2.92
CA PHE A 86 0.76 -9.98 -3.40
C PHE A 86 2.09 -9.51 -3.99
N LEU A 87 2.06 -8.51 -4.87
CA LEU A 87 3.27 -7.94 -5.47
C LEU A 87 4.19 -7.33 -4.41
N ALA A 88 3.63 -6.62 -3.42
CA ALA A 88 4.41 -6.08 -2.31
C ALA A 88 5.18 -7.17 -1.56
N GLY A 89 4.55 -8.34 -1.30
CA GLY A 89 5.22 -9.50 -0.72
C GLY A 89 6.25 -10.12 -1.67
N ALA A 90 5.94 -10.23 -2.96
CA ALA A 90 6.77 -10.90 -3.95
C ALA A 90 8.05 -10.10 -4.34
N GLU A 91 8.04 -8.79 -4.15
CA GLU A 91 9.18 -7.90 -4.44
C GLU A 91 10.24 -7.87 -3.34
N ILE A 92 10.00 -8.51 -2.21
CA ILE A 92 10.99 -8.58 -1.12
C ILE A 92 12.22 -9.36 -1.59
N ASP A 93 13.39 -8.71 -1.52
CA ASP A 93 14.67 -9.39 -1.74
C ASP A 93 15.14 -10.08 -0.42
N PRO A 94 15.05 -11.42 -0.31
CA PRO A 94 15.45 -12.12 0.90
C PRO A 94 16.94 -11.98 1.24
N GLN A 95 17.80 -11.77 0.24
CA GLN A 95 19.25 -11.62 0.46
C GLN A 95 19.56 -10.25 1.06
N SER A 96 18.97 -9.21 0.52
CA SER A 96 19.10 -7.84 1.06
C SER A 96 18.50 -7.73 2.45
N LEU A 97 17.36 -8.36 2.69
CA LEU A 97 16.73 -8.43 4.01
C LEU A 97 17.64 -9.13 5.03
N ARG A 98 18.24 -10.28 4.68
CA ARG A 98 19.18 -11.02 5.56
C ARG A 98 20.45 -10.22 5.86
N ALA A 99 21.00 -9.50 4.89
CA ALA A 99 22.22 -8.71 5.06
C ALA A 99 22.05 -7.54 6.06
N SER A 100 20.86 -6.96 6.14
CA SER A 100 20.54 -5.82 7.01
C SER A 100 19.37 -6.09 7.97
N LEU A 101 19.17 -7.35 8.38
CA LEU A 101 18.04 -7.80 9.18
C LEU A 101 17.81 -6.94 10.43
N ARG A 102 18.85 -6.71 11.23
CA ARG A 102 18.73 -5.96 12.49
C ARG A 102 18.25 -4.53 12.28
N PRO A 103 18.90 -3.68 11.44
CA PRO A 103 18.41 -2.32 11.21
C PRO A 103 17.03 -2.32 10.54
N SER A 104 16.79 -3.16 9.52
CA SER A 104 15.50 -3.21 8.82
C SER A 104 14.35 -3.62 9.74
N MET A 105 14.54 -4.67 10.56
CA MET A 105 13.54 -5.13 11.53
C MET A 105 13.27 -4.08 12.60
N SER A 106 14.33 -3.53 13.23
CA SER A 106 14.15 -2.55 14.30
C SER A 106 13.48 -1.28 13.81
N ILE A 107 13.96 -0.74 12.69
CA ILE A 107 13.37 0.46 12.07
C ILE A 107 11.94 0.18 11.62
N GLY A 108 11.68 -0.93 10.94
CA GLY A 108 10.36 -1.29 10.44
C GLY A 108 9.34 -1.50 11.57
N ILE A 109 9.70 -2.26 12.62
CA ILE A 109 8.81 -2.51 13.75
C ILE A 109 8.47 -1.22 14.50
N LEU A 110 9.46 -0.39 14.88
CA LEU A 110 9.18 0.85 15.59
C LEU A 110 8.50 1.88 14.69
N SER A 111 8.81 1.89 13.39
CA SER A 111 8.10 2.70 12.40
C SER A 111 6.62 2.31 12.24
N PHE A 112 6.24 1.07 12.58
CA PHE A 112 4.85 0.63 12.63
C PHE A 112 4.23 0.90 14.01
N LEU A 113 4.86 0.41 15.10
CA LEU A 113 4.26 0.41 16.43
C LEU A 113 4.02 1.80 17.00
N LEU A 114 5.00 2.71 16.90
CA LEU A 114 4.86 4.02 17.55
C LEU A 114 3.75 4.86 16.94
N PRO A 115 3.64 5.02 15.58
CA PRO A 115 2.49 5.73 15.04
C PRO A 115 1.18 4.98 15.22
N PHE A 116 1.16 3.63 15.21
CA PHE A 116 -0.03 2.87 15.55
C PHE A 116 -0.54 3.23 16.95
N LEU A 117 0.31 3.17 17.95
CA LEU A 117 -0.04 3.49 19.33
C LEU A 117 -0.40 4.96 19.51
N GLY A 118 0.38 5.89 18.91
CA GLY A 118 0.14 7.32 19.02
C GLY A 118 -1.19 7.74 18.39
N VAL A 119 -1.49 7.25 17.20
CA VAL A 119 -2.76 7.54 16.51
C VAL A 119 -3.93 6.84 17.20
N TRP A 120 -3.79 5.57 17.57
CA TRP A 120 -4.80 4.85 18.34
C TRP A 120 -5.16 5.59 19.63
N PHE A 121 -4.16 5.96 20.45
CA PHE A 121 -4.36 6.70 21.68
C PHE A 121 -5.11 8.03 21.44
N PHE A 122 -4.65 8.82 20.46
CA PHE A 122 -5.28 10.10 20.14
C PHE A 122 -6.73 9.90 19.63
N ALA A 123 -6.95 8.96 18.73
CA ALA A 123 -8.28 8.71 18.18
C ALA A 123 -9.27 8.24 19.26
N GLN A 124 -8.83 7.37 20.17
CA GLN A 124 -9.69 6.82 21.21
C GLN A 124 -9.93 7.80 22.36
N PHE A 125 -8.88 8.42 22.88
CA PHE A 125 -8.98 9.20 24.14
C PHE A 125 -9.19 10.69 23.92
N VAL A 126 -8.80 11.25 22.76
CA VAL A 126 -8.98 12.68 22.46
C VAL A 126 -10.16 12.89 21.51
N LEU A 127 -10.26 12.10 20.43
CA LEU A 127 -11.39 12.21 19.49
C LEU A 127 -12.63 11.42 19.94
N GLY A 128 -12.52 10.55 20.96
CA GLY A 128 -13.62 9.73 21.47
C GLY A 128 -14.09 8.64 20.49
N TRP A 129 -13.21 8.20 19.55
CA TRP A 129 -13.57 7.16 18.63
C TRP A 129 -13.65 5.79 19.33
N PRO A 130 -14.67 4.96 19.02
CA PRO A 130 -14.73 3.59 19.50
C PRO A 130 -13.44 2.81 19.19
N LEU A 131 -13.11 1.83 20.05
CA LEU A 131 -11.87 1.07 19.99
C LEU A 131 -11.54 0.52 18.59
N ARG A 132 -12.51 -0.12 17.92
CA ARG A 132 -12.30 -0.69 16.57
C ARG A 132 -12.01 0.38 15.52
N GLN A 133 -12.66 1.54 15.62
CA GLN A 133 -12.41 2.70 14.73
C GLN A 133 -11.00 3.27 14.97
N ALA A 134 -10.61 3.42 16.23
CA ALA A 134 -9.29 3.89 16.62
C ALA A 134 -8.18 2.92 16.16
N TRP A 135 -8.43 1.60 16.19
CA TRP A 135 -7.50 0.61 15.60
C TRP A 135 -7.32 0.80 14.11
N ILE A 136 -8.40 1.01 13.35
CA ILE A 136 -8.30 1.30 11.90
C ILE A 136 -7.46 2.55 11.67
N ALA A 137 -7.67 3.62 12.46
CA ALA A 137 -6.87 4.84 12.34
C ALA A 137 -5.38 4.57 12.62
N GLY A 138 -5.09 3.85 13.70
CA GLY A 138 -3.73 3.44 14.05
C GLY A 138 -3.05 2.65 12.93
N ILE A 139 -3.73 1.63 12.39
CA ILE A 139 -3.21 0.80 11.31
C ILE A 139 -3.00 1.64 10.03
N ALA A 140 -4.00 2.41 9.60
CA ALA A 140 -3.93 3.19 8.37
C ALA A 140 -2.79 4.22 8.38
N LEU A 141 -2.55 4.85 9.54
CA LEU A 141 -1.54 5.89 9.67
C LEU A 141 -0.15 5.37 10.11
N SER A 142 -0.01 4.11 10.51
CA SER A 142 1.29 3.50 10.83
C SER A 142 2.09 3.07 9.60
N THR A 143 1.46 2.96 8.45
CA THR A 143 2.05 2.45 7.21
C THR A 143 3.20 3.30 6.68
N THR A 144 4.11 2.64 5.93
CA THR A 144 5.10 3.29 5.07
C THR A 144 4.87 2.86 3.63
N SER A 145 4.92 3.76 2.68
CA SER A 145 4.69 3.40 1.27
C SER A 145 5.98 2.93 0.59
N VAL A 146 6.11 1.63 0.35
CA VAL A 146 7.20 1.08 -0.48
C VAL A 146 7.24 1.76 -1.85
N ALA A 147 6.09 1.98 -2.48
CA ALA A 147 6.02 2.57 -3.82
C ALA A 147 6.59 4.00 -3.87
N VAL A 148 6.27 4.84 -2.88
CA VAL A 148 6.79 6.20 -2.78
C VAL A 148 8.29 6.17 -2.47
N VAL A 149 8.72 5.38 -1.48
CA VAL A 149 10.13 5.24 -1.12
C VAL A 149 10.96 4.72 -2.29
N TYR A 150 10.45 3.70 -3.01
CA TYR A 150 11.11 3.14 -4.19
C TYR A 150 11.25 4.17 -5.31
N ALA A 151 10.19 4.93 -5.61
CA ALA A 151 10.24 5.98 -6.63
C ALA A 151 11.32 7.02 -6.31
N VAL A 152 11.36 7.51 -5.06
CA VAL A 152 12.40 8.43 -4.60
C VAL A 152 13.80 7.82 -4.71
N MET A 153 13.96 6.55 -4.32
CA MET A 153 15.26 5.85 -4.40
C MET A 153 15.73 5.67 -5.85
N VAL A 154 14.82 5.44 -6.80
CA VAL A 154 15.15 5.31 -8.23
C VAL A 154 15.54 6.68 -8.79
N GLU A 155 14.78 7.72 -8.51
CA GLU A 155 15.04 9.09 -8.97
C GLU A 155 16.40 9.60 -8.47
N SER A 156 16.68 9.40 -7.18
CA SER A 156 17.95 9.77 -6.54
C SER A 156 19.11 8.80 -6.83
N ARG A 157 18.88 7.71 -7.57
CA ARG A 157 19.85 6.61 -7.84
C ARG A 157 20.40 5.93 -6.58
N LEU A 158 19.65 5.96 -5.48
CA LEU A 158 20.05 5.44 -4.18
C LEU A 158 19.57 3.99 -3.92
N GLY A 159 18.69 3.45 -4.74
CA GLY A 159 18.06 2.14 -4.53
C GLY A 159 19.03 0.94 -4.53
N SER A 160 20.15 1.04 -5.24
CA SER A 160 21.19 0.00 -5.26
C SER A 160 22.14 0.04 -4.05
N THR A 161 22.14 1.14 -3.28
CA THR A 161 23.03 1.33 -2.14
C THR A 161 22.62 0.44 -0.94
N PRO A 162 23.55 0.07 -0.04
CA PRO A 162 23.21 -0.72 1.14
C PRO A 162 22.17 -0.05 2.04
N LEU A 163 22.20 1.27 2.20
CA LEU A 163 21.22 2.00 2.98
C LEU A 163 19.85 2.03 2.28
N GLY A 164 19.80 2.27 0.96
CA GLY A 164 18.58 2.22 0.19
C GLY A 164 17.87 0.87 0.28
N LYS A 165 18.63 -0.22 0.15
CA LYS A 165 18.11 -1.59 0.36
C LYS A 165 17.59 -1.82 1.76
N THR A 166 18.25 -1.27 2.78
CA THR A 166 17.81 -1.35 4.19
C THR A 166 16.50 -0.60 4.41
N LEU A 167 16.35 0.59 3.81
CA LEU A 167 15.11 1.36 3.87
C LEU A 167 13.94 0.59 3.22
N LEU A 168 14.14 0.10 2.00
CA LEU A 168 13.11 -0.70 1.32
C LEU A 168 12.73 -1.94 2.13
N ALA A 169 13.71 -2.64 2.71
CA ALA A 169 13.44 -3.76 3.59
C ALA A 169 12.66 -3.36 4.86
N ALA A 170 12.94 -2.19 5.45
CA ALA A 170 12.17 -1.67 6.59
C ALA A 170 10.72 -1.32 6.19
N CYS A 171 10.49 -0.79 4.97
CA CYS A 171 9.14 -0.57 4.46
C CYS A 171 8.33 -1.88 4.37
N PHE A 172 8.93 -2.96 3.87
CA PHE A 172 8.28 -4.27 3.84
C PHE A 172 7.92 -4.80 5.24
N ILE A 173 8.73 -4.51 6.25
CA ILE A 173 8.41 -4.87 7.64
C ILE A 173 7.21 -4.06 8.17
N THR A 174 7.09 -2.77 7.81
CA THR A 174 5.90 -1.99 8.18
C THR A 174 4.65 -2.50 7.46
N ASP A 175 4.75 -2.91 6.20
CA ASP A 175 3.65 -3.49 5.44
C ASP A 175 3.18 -4.81 6.07
N LEU A 176 4.13 -5.69 6.42
CA LEU A 176 3.84 -6.92 7.16
C LEU A 176 3.14 -6.63 8.49
N GLY A 177 3.60 -5.64 9.25
CA GLY A 177 2.97 -5.20 10.50
C GLY A 177 1.52 -4.76 10.29
N THR A 178 1.26 -4.00 9.23
CA THR A 178 -0.09 -3.55 8.85
C THR A 178 -1.01 -4.71 8.53
N VAL A 179 -0.54 -5.63 7.70
CA VAL A 179 -1.31 -6.79 7.23
C VAL A 179 -1.61 -7.73 8.40
N LEU A 180 -0.63 -7.98 9.28
CA LEU A 180 -0.82 -8.76 10.49
C LEU A 180 -1.81 -8.10 11.45
N ALA A 181 -1.71 -6.79 11.65
CA ALA A 181 -2.63 -6.06 12.51
C ALA A 181 -4.08 -6.12 12.00
N LEU A 182 -4.29 -5.92 10.69
CA LEU A 182 -5.61 -6.11 10.08
C LEU A 182 -6.13 -7.53 10.27
N GLY A 183 -5.30 -8.53 9.96
CA GLY A 183 -5.70 -9.92 10.05
C GLY A 183 -6.01 -10.39 11.47
N VAL A 184 -5.27 -9.91 12.48
CA VAL A 184 -5.44 -10.33 13.89
C VAL A 184 -6.53 -9.53 14.61
N LEU A 185 -6.54 -8.19 14.44
CA LEU A 185 -7.47 -7.33 15.20
C LEU A 185 -8.90 -7.37 14.67
N PHE A 186 -9.09 -7.76 13.41
CA PHE A 186 -10.39 -7.77 12.74
C PHE A 186 -10.85 -9.17 12.30
N ALA A 187 -10.15 -10.23 12.69
CA ALA A 187 -10.59 -11.61 12.46
C ALA A 187 -11.83 -11.94 13.29
N ASP A 188 -12.84 -12.52 12.62
CA ASP A 188 -13.96 -13.16 13.30
C ASP A 188 -13.58 -14.61 13.64
N PHE A 189 -13.55 -14.94 14.93
CA PHE A 189 -13.20 -16.29 15.40
C PHE A 189 -14.35 -17.25 15.15
N ASN A 190 -14.31 -17.95 14.02
CA ASN A 190 -15.28 -18.98 13.62
C ASN A 190 -14.57 -20.24 13.08
N LEU A 191 -15.32 -21.32 12.87
CA LEU A 191 -14.77 -22.56 12.31
C LEU A 191 -14.13 -22.35 10.94
N TRP A 192 -14.72 -21.48 10.10
CA TRP A 192 -14.19 -21.16 8.77
C TRP A 192 -12.85 -20.45 8.83
N LEU A 193 -12.58 -19.68 9.89
CA LEU A 193 -11.25 -19.08 10.11
C LEU A 193 -10.19 -20.16 10.31
N VAL A 194 -10.49 -21.22 11.08
CA VAL A 194 -9.57 -22.35 11.26
C VAL A 194 -9.30 -23.05 9.93
N VAL A 195 -10.36 -23.35 9.16
CA VAL A 195 -10.23 -23.94 7.82
C VAL A 195 -9.39 -23.05 6.92
N PHE A 196 -9.66 -21.75 6.91
CA PHE A 196 -8.91 -20.76 6.14
C PHE A 196 -7.42 -20.73 6.52
N ILE A 197 -7.09 -20.74 7.81
CA ILE A 197 -5.69 -20.77 8.28
C ILE A 197 -5.01 -22.05 7.81
N VAL A 198 -5.66 -23.22 7.96
CA VAL A 198 -5.10 -24.49 7.53
C VAL A 198 -4.89 -24.52 6.02
N VAL A 199 -5.90 -24.15 5.23
CA VAL A 199 -5.82 -24.09 3.76
C VAL A 199 -4.71 -23.15 3.31
N THR A 200 -4.65 -21.95 3.90
CA THR A 200 -3.61 -20.96 3.60
C THR A 200 -2.23 -21.51 3.92
N THR A 201 -2.03 -22.09 5.09
CA THR A 201 -0.73 -22.65 5.51
C THR A 201 -0.28 -23.78 4.58
N VAL A 202 -1.18 -24.72 4.26
CA VAL A 202 -0.90 -25.83 3.33
C VAL A 202 -0.57 -25.28 1.93
N THR A 203 -1.36 -24.34 1.43
CA THR A 203 -1.12 -23.73 0.12
C THR A 203 0.25 -23.05 0.09
N LEU A 204 0.57 -22.22 1.08
CA LEU A 204 1.85 -21.52 1.17
C LEU A 204 3.05 -22.47 1.27
N TRP A 205 2.88 -23.61 1.96
CA TRP A 205 3.95 -24.63 2.07
C TRP A 205 4.32 -25.26 0.74
N PHE A 206 3.33 -25.51 -0.12
CA PHE A 206 3.56 -26.13 -1.43
C PHE A 206 3.89 -25.14 -2.54
N MET A 207 3.53 -23.87 -2.39
CA MET A 207 3.65 -22.85 -3.44
C MET A 207 5.04 -22.70 -4.06
N PRO A 208 6.17 -22.66 -3.32
CA PRO A 208 7.48 -22.51 -3.95
C PRO A 208 7.81 -23.67 -4.90
N LYS A 209 7.44 -24.90 -4.51
CA LYS A 209 7.68 -26.10 -5.33
C LYS A 209 6.78 -26.10 -6.57
N TRP A 210 5.49 -25.79 -6.40
CA TRP A 210 4.52 -25.75 -7.50
C TRP A 210 4.84 -24.65 -8.50
N THR A 211 5.12 -23.44 -8.04
CA THR A 211 5.46 -22.31 -8.91
C THR A 211 6.75 -22.61 -9.68
N GLN A 212 7.79 -23.14 -9.01
CA GLN A 212 9.02 -23.51 -9.68
C GLN A 212 8.80 -24.63 -10.70
N HIS A 213 8.00 -25.64 -10.37
CA HIS A 213 7.68 -26.75 -11.27
C HIS A 213 6.93 -26.29 -12.52
N ILE A 214 5.95 -25.39 -12.36
CA ILE A 214 5.17 -24.80 -13.46
C ILE A 214 6.10 -24.01 -14.39
N ILE A 215 6.93 -23.13 -13.83
CA ILE A 215 7.88 -22.32 -14.61
C ILE A 215 8.86 -23.22 -15.39
N THR A 216 9.44 -24.24 -14.74
CA THR A 216 10.45 -25.09 -15.38
C THR A 216 9.88 -26.05 -16.41
N ARG A 217 8.68 -26.60 -16.19
CA ARG A 217 8.07 -27.57 -17.11
C ARG A 217 7.21 -26.96 -18.21
N LEU A 218 6.48 -25.88 -17.88
CA LEU A 218 5.55 -25.26 -18.83
C LEU A 218 6.15 -24.06 -19.56
N GLY A 219 7.28 -23.56 -19.09
CA GLY A 219 8.17 -22.65 -19.79
C GLY A 219 7.68 -21.22 -19.95
N ALA A 220 8.57 -20.27 -19.64
CA ALA A 220 8.36 -18.82 -19.70
C ALA A 220 8.12 -18.24 -21.13
N THR A 221 8.05 -19.07 -22.16
CA THR A 221 7.97 -18.65 -23.57
C THR A 221 6.61 -18.89 -24.22
N ARG A 222 5.63 -19.39 -23.46
CA ARG A 222 4.31 -19.68 -24.03
C ARG A 222 3.37 -18.49 -23.93
N VAL A 223 2.74 -18.14 -25.04
CA VAL A 223 1.71 -17.06 -25.13
C VAL A 223 0.56 -17.26 -24.14
N SER A 224 0.33 -18.50 -23.68
CA SER A 224 -0.76 -18.83 -22.75
C SER A 224 -0.54 -18.41 -21.29
N GLU A 225 0.69 -17.96 -20.91
CA GLU A 225 1.02 -17.46 -19.56
C GLU A 225 0.51 -18.35 -18.39
N PRO A 226 0.83 -19.67 -18.37
CA PRO A 226 0.25 -20.60 -17.39
C PRO A 226 0.68 -20.27 -15.96
N GLU A 227 1.88 -19.73 -15.75
CA GLU A 227 2.41 -19.30 -14.46
C GLU A 227 1.62 -18.13 -13.87
N VAL A 228 1.24 -17.15 -14.70
CA VAL A 228 0.41 -16.02 -14.29
C VAL A 228 -0.99 -16.50 -13.92
N LYS A 229 -1.59 -17.35 -14.74
CA LYS A 229 -2.92 -17.93 -14.49
C LYS A 229 -2.93 -18.75 -13.19
N PHE A 230 -1.88 -19.51 -12.93
CA PHE A 230 -1.75 -20.27 -11.70
C PHE A 230 -1.69 -19.40 -10.46
N LEU A 231 -0.92 -18.30 -10.50
CA LEU A 231 -0.84 -17.36 -9.39
C LEU A 231 -2.19 -16.68 -9.13
N PHE A 232 -2.89 -16.25 -10.19
CA PHE A 232 -4.24 -15.70 -10.06
C PHE A 232 -5.24 -16.74 -9.53
N LEU A 233 -5.17 -18.00 -9.99
CA LEU A 233 -5.99 -19.09 -9.46
C LEU A 233 -5.82 -19.22 -7.94
N VAL A 234 -4.58 -19.23 -7.46
CA VAL A 234 -4.30 -19.35 -6.02
C VAL A 234 -4.76 -18.11 -5.27
N LEU A 235 -4.56 -16.89 -5.82
CA LEU A 235 -5.07 -15.65 -5.22
C LEU A 235 -6.59 -15.66 -5.10
N PHE A 236 -7.32 -16.07 -6.14
CA PHE A 236 -8.78 -16.18 -6.09
C PHE A 236 -9.24 -17.24 -5.09
N PHE A 237 -8.58 -18.39 -5.07
CA PHE A 237 -8.87 -19.47 -4.15
C PHE A 237 -8.70 -19.01 -2.68
N LEU A 238 -7.58 -18.42 -2.34
CA LEU A 238 -7.33 -17.89 -1.00
C LEU A 238 -8.27 -16.73 -0.65
N GLY A 239 -8.56 -15.85 -1.62
CA GLY A 239 -9.53 -14.76 -1.45
C GLY A 239 -10.94 -15.28 -1.19
N GLY A 240 -11.37 -16.35 -1.85
CA GLY A 240 -12.66 -17.02 -1.63
C GLY A 240 -12.78 -17.59 -0.20
N PHE A 241 -11.73 -18.28 0.28
CA PHE A 241 -11.68 -18.77 1.66
C PHE A 241 -11.67 -17.64 2.69
N ALA A 242 -10.89 -16.58 2.43
CA ALA A 242 -10.87 -15.39 3.29
C ALA A 242 -12.26 -14.77 3.41
N SER A 243 -12.94 -14.56 2.28
CA SER A 243 -14.32 -14.03 2.25
C SER A 243 -15.30 -14.93 3.02
N THR A 244 -15.23 -16.25 2.83
CA THR A 244 -16.08 -17.21 3.56
C THR A 244 -15.82 -17.19 5.07
N ALA A 245 -14.55 -17.02 5.46
CA ALA A 245 -14.14 -16.90 6.86
C ALA A 245 -14.43 -15.51 7.46
N LYS A 246 -15.03 -14.58 6.68
CA LYS A 246 -15.17 -13.16 7.05
C LYS A 246 -13.84 -12.54 7.49
N SER A 247 -12.77 -12.96 6.85
CA SER A 247 -11.39 -12.48 7.07
C SER A 247 -10.92 -11.71 5.86
N GLU A 248 -9.81 -10.97 6.01
CA GLU A 248 -9.24 -10.17 4.93
C GLU A 248 -8.34 -10.99 4.01
N ALA A 249 -8.54 -10.84 2.69
CA ALA A 249 -7.71 -11.47 1.66
C ALA A 249 -6.29 -10.87 1.57
N VAL A 250 -6.05 -9.73 2.20
CA VAL A 250 -4.78 -8.99 2.16
C VAL A 250 -3.64 -9.79 2.80
N LEU A 251 -3.88 -10.43 3.95
CA LEU A 251 -2.86 -11.23 4.64
C LEU A 251 -2.39 -12.44 3.82
N PRO A 252 -3.26 -13.34 3.35
CA PRO A 252 -2.80 -14.48 2.57
C PRO A 252 -2.18 -14.05 1.23
N ALA A 253 -2.65 -12.99 0.59
CA ALA A 253 -2.05 -12.46 -0.63
C ALA A 253 -0.60 -11.98 -0.39
N TYR A 254 -0.35 -11.25 0.70
CA TYR A 254 1.00 -10.82 1.09
C TYR A 254 1.93 -12.01 1.37
N LEU A 255 1.46 -12.96 2.18
CA LEU A 255 2.23 -14.15 2.52
C LEU A 255 2.52 -15.02 1.29
N LEU A 256 1.56 -15.15 0.38
CA LEU A 256 1.76 -15.81 -0.89
C LEU A 256 2.87 -15.15 -1.71
N GLY A 257 2.84 -13.82 -1.82
CA GLY A 257 3.91 -13.05 -2.47
C GLY A 257 5.27 -13.30 -1.83
N LEU A 258 5.35 -13.21 -0.50
CA LEU A 258 6.57 -13.44 0.27
C LEU A 258 7.17 -14.84 0.04
N VAL A 259 6.33 -15.86 0.00
CA VAL A 259 6.74 -17.25 -0.18
C VAL A 259 7.27 -17.52 -1.59
N VAL A 260 6.72 -16.84 -2.60
CA VAL A 260 7.19 -16.96 -4.00
C VAL A 260 8.27 -15.94 -4.37
N ALA A 261 8.64 -15.01 -3.48
CA ALA A 261 9.62 -13.95 -3.72
C ALA A 261 10.96 -14.48 -4.28
N GLY A 262 11.44 -15.62 -3.77
CA GLY A 262 12.66 -16.25 -4.27
C GLY A 262 12.58 -16.72 -5.73
N VAL A 263 11.38 -17.07 -6.21
CA VAL A 263 11.12 -17.43 -7.62
C VAL A 263 11.10 -16.17 -8.48
N PHE A 264 10.44 -15.13 -8.00
CA PHE A 264 10.33 -13.84 -8.67
C PHE A 264 11.68 -13.13 -8.87
N ILE A 265 12.60 -13.28 -7.93
CA ILE A 265 13.98 -12.76 -8.09
C ILE A 265 14.71 -13.42 -9.24
N ARG A 266 14.46 -14.70 -9.46
CA ARG A 266 15.09 -15.48 -10.56
C ARG A 266 14.44 -15.19 -11.90
N ASP A 267 13.13 -15.00 -11.92
CA ASP A 267 12.35 -14.70 -13.13
C ASP A 267 11.74 -13.29 -13.08
N LYS A 268 12.55 -12.31 -13.45
CA LYS A 268 12.11 -10.91 -13.54
C LYS A 268 11.00 -10.67 -14.57
N THR A 269 10.91 -11.54 -15.58
CA THR A 269 9.88 -11.45 -16.62
C THR A 269 8.50 -11.71 -16.04
N LEU A 270 8.38 -12.71 -15.16
CA LEU A 270 7.12 -12.99 -14.48
C LEU A 270 6.67 -11.82 -13.60
N VAL A 271 7.60 -11.20 -12.85
CA VAL A 271 7.29 -9.98 -12.06
C VAL A 271 6.74 -8.87 -12.95
N HIS A 272 7.41 -8.59 -14.08
CA HIS A 272 6.97 -7.56 -15.02
C HIS A 272 5.59 -7.84 -15.60
N ARG A 273 5.29 -9.08 -15.97
CA ARG A 273 3.98 -9.48 -16.49
C ARG A 273 2.87 -9.29 -15.45
N MET A 274 3.08 -9.81 -14.23
CA MET A 274 2.13 -9.64 -13.14
C MET A 274 1.89 -8.16 -12.82
N ARG A 275 2.97 -7.38 -12.75
CA ARG A 275 2.91 -5.94 -12.52
C ARG A 275 2.15 -5.22 -13.64
N SER A 276 2.44 -5.53 -14.92
CA SER A 276 1.77 -4.91 -16.05
C SER A 276 0.27 -5.16 -16.03
N ILE A 277 -0.18 -6.39 -15.76
CA ILE A 277 -1.60 -6.72 -15.64
C ILE A 277 -2.22 -6.00 -14.45
N ALA A 278 -1.55 -6.01 -13.30
CA ALA A 278 -2.03 -5.35 -12.09
C ALA A 278 -2.26 -3.86 -12.32
N PHE A 279 -1.24 -3.14 -12.79
CA PHE A 279 -1.29 -1.68 -12.93
C PHE A 279 -2.09 -1.23 -14.14
N ALA A 280 -2.23 -2.05 -15.20
CA ALA A 280 -3.03 -1.69 -16.36
C ALA A 280 -4.53 -1.83 -16.10
N ILE A 281 -4.96 -2.84 -15.31
CA ILE A 281 -6.38 -3.18 -15.21
C ILE A 281 -6.91 -3.06 -13.76
N PHE A 282 -6.23 -3.66 -12.77
CA PHE A 282 -6.83 -3.82 -11.44
C PHE A 282 -6.60 -2.64 -10.50
N THR A 283 -5.38 -2.10 -10.47
CA THR A 283 -5.02 -1.04 -9.52
C THR A 283 -5.77 0.26 -9.76
N PRO A 284 -6.07 0.68 -11.00
CA PRO A 284 -6.87 1.88 -11.23
C PRO A 284 -8.24 1.81 -10.59
N PHE A 285 -8.93 0.67 -10.70
CA PHE A 285 -10.24 0.49 -10.04
C PHE A 285 -10.12 0.62 -8.53
N TYR A 286 -9.04 0.12 -7.94
CA TYR A 286 -8.81 0.23 -6.51
C TYR A 286 -8.54 1.68 -6.07
N PHE A 287 -7.60 2.37 -6.68
CA PHE A 287 -7.20 3.72 -6.26
C PHE A 287 -8.24 4.78 -6.60
N ILE A 288 -8.85 4.73 -7.79
CA ILE A 288 -9.95 5.64 -8.16
C ILE A 288 -11.12 5.44 -7.19
N LYS A 289 -11.50 4.19 -6.88
CA LYS A 289 -12.54 3.89 -5.90
C LYS A 289 -12.21 4.46 -4.53
N ALA A 290 -10.99 4.32 -4.07
CA ALA A 290 -10.57 4.90 -2.79
C ALA A 290 -10.76 6.42 -2.78
N GLY A 291 -10.46 7.10 -3.88
CA GLY A 291 -10.71 8.53 -4.04
C GLY A 291 -12.20 8.88 -4.08
N LEU A 292 -13.05 8.08 -4.73
CA LEU A 292 -14.50 8.34 -4.85
C LEU A 292 -15.20 8.52 -3.50
N PHE A 293 -14.72 7.86 -2.46
CA PHE A 293 -15.30 7.93 -1.12
C PHE A 293 -14.77 9.11 -0.28
N VAL A 294 -13.83 9.91 -0.78
CA VAL A 294 -13.35 11.10 -0.08
C VAL A 294 -14.33 12.25 -0.29
N SER A 295 -14.91 12.78 0.79
CA SER A 295 -15.85 13.88 0.76
C SER A 295 -15.13 15.21 0.95
N LEU A 296 -15.17 16.11 -0.06
CA LEU A 296 -14.57 17.45 0.05
C LEU A 296 -15.22 18.31 1.16
N PRO A 297 -16.54 18.30 1.35
CA PRO A 297 -17.15 19.00 2.48
C PRO A 297 -16.64 18.49 3.84
N ALA A 298 -16.54 17.16 4.02
CA ALA A 298 -16.02 16.56 5.25
C ALA A 298 -14.54 16.90 5.46
N LEU A 299 -13.75 17.01 4.39
CA LEU A 299 -12.34 17.42 4.44
C LEU A 299 -12.21 18.83 5.04
N TRP A 300 -12.98 19.78 4.54
CA TRP A 300 -12.90 21.17 5.02
C TRP A 300 -13.29 21.31 6.50
N THR A 301 -14.28 20.57 6.97
CA THR A 301 -14.69 20.58 8.38
C THR A 301 -13.70 19.90 9.31
N ALA A 302 -12.86 18.99 8.80
CA ALA A 302 -11.93 18.16 9.57
C ALA A 302 -10.46 18.60 9.47
N LEU A 303 -10.14 19.75 8.87
CA LEU A 303 -8.76 20.19 8.64
C LEU A 303 -7.90 20.18 9.90
N GLY A 304 -8.44 20.58 11.05
CA GLY A 304 -7.74 20.56 12.33
C GLY A 304 -7.34 19.13 12.75
N VAL A 305 -8.28 18.18 12.64
CA VAL A 305 -8.03 16.76 12.96
C VAL A 305 -7.01 16.15 11.99
N ILE A 306 -7.10 16.47 10.70
CA ILE A 306 -6.16 16.03 9.67
C ILE A 306 -4.74 16.52 9.99
N ALA A 307 -4.58 17.81 10.32
CA ALA A 307 -3.29 18.40 10.67
C ALA A 307 -2.67 17.75 11.91
N VAL A 308 -3.48 17.52 12.96
CA VAL A 308 -3.01 16.88 14.19
C VAL A 308 -2.63 15.41 13.94
N LEU A 309 -3.45 14.64 13.24
CA LEU A 309 -3.14 13.24 12.93
C LEU A 309 -1.90 13.10 12.05
N LEU A 310 -1.72 13.99 11.05
CA LEU A 310 -0.51 14.04 10.25
C LEU A 310 0.72 14.33 11.12
N THR A 311 0.60 15.29 12.03
CA THR A 311 1.69 15.65 12.96
C THR A 311 2.02 14.47 13.87
N ILE A 312 1.02 13.82 14.48
CA ILE A 312 1.22 12.63 15.33
C ILE A 312 1.94 11.54 14.54
N LYS A 313 1.46 11.23 13.32
CA LYS A 313 2.12 10.24 12.44
C LYS A 313 3.59 10.60 12.20
N MET A 314 3.88 11.82 11.80
CA MET A 314 5.25 12.25 11.49
C MET A 314 6.14 12.24 12.73
N VAL A 315 5.68 12.80 13.84
CA VAL A 315 6.45 12.88 15.09
C VAL A 315 6.73 11.50 15.67
N THR A 316 5.73 10.63 15.75
CA THR A 316 5.91 9.27 16.31
C THR A 316 6.83 8.42 15.44
N LYS A 317 6.74 8.52 14.11
CA LYS A 317 7.68 7.88 13.20
C LYS A 317 9.09 8.44 13.35
N TYR A 318 9.22 9.75 13.46
CA TYR A 318 10.52 10.38 13.64
C TYR A 318 11.19 9.95 14.95
N ILE A 319 10.44 9.96 16.06
CA ILE A 319 10.91 9.50 17.38
C ILE A 319 11.31 8.01 17.35
N GLY A 320 10.59 7.18 16.61
CA GLY A 320 10.89 5.75 16.48
C GLY A 320 12.08 5.44 15.60
N VAL A 321 12.21 6.13 14.47
CA VAL A 321 13.17 5.79 13.43
C VAL A 321 14.50 6.50 13.62
N TRP A 322 14.49 7.80 13.91
CA TRP A 322 15.72 8.60 13.98
C TRP A 322 16.74 8.09 15.01
N PRO A 323 16.37 7.77 16.27
CA PRO A 323 17.33 7.25 17.26
C PRO A 323 17.92 5.90 16.82
N LEU A 324 17.07 5.02 16.25
CA LEU A 324 17.55 3.74 15.72
C LEU A 324 18.50 3.91 14.54
N ALA A 325 18.21 4.80 13.62
CA ALA A 325 19.08 5.11 12.50
C ALA A 325 20.47 5.56 13.02
N ARG A 326 20.50 6.43 14.04
CA ARG A 326 21.74 6.85 14.72
C ARG A 326 22.44 5.70 15.43
N MET A 327 21.68 4.82 16.09
CA MET A 327 22.21 3.63 16.77
C MET A 327 22.87 2.64 15.77
N PHE A 328 22.35 2.59 14.54
CA PHE A 328 22.93 1.82 13.43
C PHE A 328 23.96 2.60 12.61
N TYR A 329 24.57 3.63 13.19
CA TYR A 329 25.71 4.39 12.64
C TYR A 329 25.39 5.25 11.41
N MET A 330 24.15 5.59 11.15
CA MET A 330 23.78 6.57 10.13
C MET A 330 24.20 7.98 10.59
N ARG A 331 24.71 8.80 9.67
CA ARG A 331 24.99 10.21 9.96
C ARG A 331 23.67 10.97 10.20
N PRO A 332 23.67 12.15 10.85
CA PRO A 332 22.44 12.89 11.13
C PRO A 332 21.58 13.14 9.89
N ARG A 333 22.20 13.49 8.75
CA ARG A 333 21.52 13.74 7.48
C ARG A 333 20.81 12.49 6.94
N GLU A 334 21.49 11.35 6.96
CA GLU A 334 20.95 10.04 6.57
C GLU A 334 19.83 9.58 7.51
N ALA A 335 19.98 9.82 8.82
CA ALA A 335 18.96 9.49 9.81
C ALA A 335 17.68 10.33 9.63
N ASN A 336 17.83 11.64 9.33
CA ASN A 336 16.68 12.51 9.02
C ASN A 336 15.99 12.07 7.74
N TYR A 337 16.76 11.77 6.69
CA TYR A 337 16.24 11.26 5.42
C TYR A 337 15.48 9.95 5.63
N THR A 338 16.06 9.00 6.36
CA THR A 338 15.43 7.73 6.70
C THR A 338 14.13 7.92 7.47
N ALA A 339 14.12 8.76 8.52
CA ALA A 339 12.94 9.00 9.34
C ALA A 339 11.80 9.64 8.54
N LEU A 340 12.12 10.59 7.68
CA LEU A 340 11.14 11.25 6.81
C LEU A 340 10.58 10.29 5.75
N LEU A 341 11.42 9.52 5.06
CA LEU A 341 10.94 8.54 4.08
C LEU A 341 10.12 7.42 4.72
N MET A 342 10.48 6.97 5.92
CA MET A 342 9.67 6.02 6.69
C MET A 342 8.34 6.62 7.16
N SER A 343 8.17 7.95 7.12
CA SER A 343 6.91 8.62 7.47
C SER A 343 5.91 8.69 6.30
N THR A 344 6.31 8.30 5.09
CA THR A 344 5.42 8.25 3.93
C THR A 344 4.35 7.19 4.10
N GLY A 345 3.16 7.41 3.57
CA GLY A 345 2.10 6.40 3.53
C GLY A 345 1.28 6.58 2.26
N LEU A 346 0.83 5.47 1.65
CA LEU A 346 -0.09 5.51 0.52
C LEU A 346 -0.87 4.19 0.45
N THR A 347 -0.29 3.14 -0.11
CA THR A 347 -0.97 1.90 -0.51
C THR A 347 -1.69 1.22 0.66
N PHE A 348 -0.95 0.76 1.66
CA PHE A 348 -1.54 0.03 2.80
C PHE A 348 -2.36 0.92 3.74
N GLY A 349 -2.05 2.21 3.81
CA GLY A 349 -2.88 3.17 4.54
C GLY A 349 -4.26 3.31 3.91
N THR A 350 -4.33 3.41 2.58
CA THR A 350 -5.58 3.46 1.83
C THR A 350 -6.34 2.12 1.91
N ILE A 351 -5.61 0.97 1.82
CA ILE A 351 -6.20 -0.37 1.98
C ILE A 351 -6.90 -0.47 3.34
N SER A 352 -6.21 -0.11 4.41
CA SER A 352 -6.74 -0.20 5.79
C SER A 352 -7.95 0.71 6.01
N ALA A 353 -7.89 1.95 5.52
CA ALA A 353 -9.00 2.89 5.62
C ALA A 353 -10.22 2.40 4.81
N LEU A 354 -10.02 1.94 3.58
CA LEU A 354 -11.09 1.44 2.73
C LEU A 354 -11.73 0.16 3.29
N PHE A 355 -10.90 -0.74 3.86
CA PHE A 355 -11.39 -1.88 4.61
C PHE A 355 -12.32 -1.45 5.76
N GLY A 356 -11.90 -0.48 6.56
CA GLY A 356 -12.71 0.06 7.64
C GLY A 356 -14.05 0.61 7.18
N LEU A 357 -14.07 1.34 6.06
CA LEU A 357 -15.30 1.90 5.49
C LEU A 357 -16.22 0.80 4.93
N GLN A 358 -15.69 -0.15 4.16
CA GLN A 358 -16.47 -1.21 3.52
C GLN A 358 -17.12 -2.16 4.54
N ASN A 359 -16.39 -2.44 5.63
CA ASN A 359 -16.89 -3.25 6.73
C ASN A 359 -17.70 -2.43 7.76
N LYS A 360 -18.05 -1.17 7.44
CA LYS A 360 -18.85 -0.28 8.31
C LYS A 360 -18.25 -0.09 9.71
N ILE A 361 -16.94 -0.22 9.85
CA ILE A 361 -16.21 0.01 11.10
C ILE A 361 -16.04 1.50 11.31
N ILE A 362 -15.68 2.24 10.25
CA ILE A 362 -15.56 3.70 10.24
C ILE A 362 -16.61 4.30 9.31
N ASP A 363 -17.00 5.54 9.59
CA ASP A 363 -17.87 6.31 8.73
C ASP A 363 -17.11 7.03 7.60
N GLN A 364 -17.86 7.69 6.71
CA GLN A 364 -17.28 8.40 5.57
C GLN A 364 -16.44 9.60 5.97
N GLN A 365 -16.78 10.28 7.07
CA GLN A 365 -16.01 11.41 7.58
C GLN A 365 -14.65 10.95 8.11
N GLN A 366 -14.64 9.89 8.92
CA GLN A 366 -13.42 9.26 9.44
C GLN A 366 -12.54 8.74 8.28
N TYR A 367 -13.16 8.08 7.31
CA TYR A 367 -12.48 7.63 6.09
C TYR A 367 -11.80 8.80 5.36
N THR A 368 -12.54 9.89 5.14
CA THR A 368 -12.01 11.09 4.47
C THR A 368 -10.81 11.65 5.21
N VAL A 369 -10.89 11.75 6.54
CA VAL A 369 -9.76 12.20 7.38
C VAL A 369 -8.55 11.29 7.19
N LEU A 370 -8.72 9.98 7.34
CA LEU A 370 -7.62 9.02 7.28
C LEU A 370 -6.94 9.01 5.90
N VAL A 371 -7.73 8.94 4.82
CA VAL A 371 -7.17 8.92 3.45
C VAL A 371 -6.49 10.25 3.12
N THR A 372 -7.02 11.38 3.58
CA THR A 372 -6.37 12.68 3.38
C THR A 372 -5.01 12.74 4.10
N VAL A 373 -4.92 12.27 5.35
CA VAL A 373 -3.65 12.17 6.07
C VAL A 373 -2.67 11.24 5.35
N VAL A 374 -3.16 10.11 4.83
CA VAL A 374 -2.35 9.17 4.04
C VAL A 374 -1.78 9.86 2.79
N ILE A 375 -2.61 10.57 2.02
CA ILE A 375 -2.18 11.33 0.83
C ILE A 375 -1.15 12.39 1.20
N LEU A 376 -1.43 13.22 2.20
CA LEU A 376 -0.51 14.27 2.64
C LEU A 376 0.81 13.69 3.15
N SER A 377 0.78 12.54 3.81
CA SER A 377 1.99 11.85 4.26
C SER A 377 2.81 11.23 3.12
N ALA A 378 2.26 11.05 1.93
CA ALA A 378 3.04 10.68 0.76
C ALA A 378 3.87 11.86 0.21
N PHE A 379 3.39 13.09 0.36
CA PHE A 379 4.03 14.29 -0.18
C PHE A 379 4.93 15.01 0.82
N VAL A 380 4.36 15.42 1.96
CA VAL A 380 5.02 16.34 2.89
C VAL A 380 6.39 15.84 3.35
N PRO A 381 6.52 14.63 3.94
CA PRO A 381 7.82 14.14 4.38
C PRO A 381 8.77 13.86 3.22
N THR A 382 8.26 13.43 2.05
CA THR A 382 9.08 13.17 0.86
C THR A 382 9.73 14.44 0.34
N LEU A 383 8.97 15.52 0.18
CA LEU A 383 9.49 16.81 -0.26
C LEU A 383 10.53 17.36 0.72
N ILE A 384 10.30 17.24 2.03
CA ILE A 384 11.27 17.67 3.05
C ILE A 384 12.52 16.82 2.98
N ALA A 385 12.40 15.50 2.84
CA ALA A 385 13.52 14.58 2.74
C ALA A 385 14.42 14.88 1.54
N GLN A 386 13.85 15.00 0.36
CA GLN A 386 14.57 15.27 -0.88
C GLN A 386 15.22 16.66 -0.86
N LYS A 387 14.46 17.69 -0.48
CA LYS A 387 14.97 19.07 -0.54
C LYS A 387 16.09 19.37 0.45
N PHE A 388 16.02 18.84 1.68
CA PHE A 388 16.89 19.25 2.78
C PHE A 388 17.87 18.17 3.24
N PHE A 389 17.55 16.88 3.03
CA PHE A 389 18.30 15.79 3.67
C PHE A 389 18.78 14.71 2.69
N GLU A 390 18.59 14.88 1.39
CA GLU A 390 19.03 13.89 0.40
C GLU A 390 20.53 13.59 0.53
N PRO A 391 20.92 12.33 0.86
CA PRO A 391 22.31 11.94 1.00
C PRO A 391 22.95 11.69 -0.37
N THR A 392 24.28 11.69 -0.43
CA THR A 392 25.00 11.28 -1.65
C THR A 392 25.17 9.76 -1.71
N ILE A 393 25.37 9.23 -2.93
CA ILE A 393 25.63 7.79 -3.14
C ILE A 393 26.84 7.32 -2.33
N GLU A 394 27.87 8.17 -2.23
CA GLU A 394 29.10 7.89 -1.48
C GLU A 394 28.82 7.68 0.01
N THR A 395 28.07 8.59 0.64
CA THR A 395 27.74 8.49 2.08
C THR A 395 26.90 7.25 2.39
N MET A 396 25.98 6.89 1.49
CA MET A 396 25.16 5.68 1.65
C MET A 396 25.97 4.39 1.49
N ASN A 397 26.97 4.37 0.61
CA ASN A 397 27.89 3.23 0.46
C ASN A 397 28.87 3.14 1.64
N GLU A 398 29.36 4.27 2.15
CA GLU A 398 30.20 4.32 3.35
C GLU A 398 29.50 3.74 4.57
N TRP A 399 28.23 4.08 4.75
CA TRP A 399 27.42 3.47 5.82
C TRP A 399 27.45 1.94 5.77
N GLY A 400 27.28 1.34 4.60
CA GLY A 400 27.35 -0.12 4.42
C GLY A 400 28.69 -0.72 4.86
N LYS A 401 29.80 -0.05 4.53
CA LYS A 401 31.15 -0.46 4.97
C LYS A 401 31.33 -0.34 6.49
N ILE A 402 30.89 0.77 7.08
CA ILE A 402 30.98 0.99 8.53
C ILE A 402 30.15 -0.05 9.28
N TYR A 403 28.91 -0.29 8.83
CA TYR A 403 28.01 -1.25 9.45
C TYR A 403 28.59 -2.67 9.41
N SER A 404 29.07 -3.13 8.24
CA SER A 404 29.63 -4.47 8.08
C SER A 404 30.90 -4.68 8.91
N THR A 405 31.77 -3.69 8.98
CA THR A 405 33.02 -3.73 9.79
C THR A 405 32.71 -3.85 11.28
N LYS A 406 31.73 -3.10 11.78
CA LYS A 406 31.34 -3.15 13.18
C LYS A 406 30.61 -4.43 13.56
N GLN A 407 29.86 -5.03 12.64
CA GLN A 407 29.25 -6.36 12.83
C GLN A 407 30.33 -7.45 12.94
N ARG A 408 31.36 -7.46 12.08
CA ARG A 408 32.50 -8.39 12.15
C ARG A 408 33.23 -8.30 13.49
N LYS A 409 33.52 -7.08 13.97
CA LYS A 409 34.16 -6.89 15.29
C LYS A 409 33.32 -7.43 16.46
N LYS A 410 31.99 -7.29 16.41
CA LYS A 410 31.08 -7.84 17.43
C LYS A 410 31.00 -9.37 17.38
N SER A 411 31.17 -10.01 16.24
CA SER A 411 31.18 -11.47 16.12
C SER A 411 32.52 -12.10 16.56
N LEU A 412 33.63 -11.36 16.48
CA LEU A 412 34.95 -11.80 16.93
C LEU A 412 35.17 -11.65 18.46
N ASN A 413 34.35 -10.81 19.11
CA ASN A 413 34.41 -10.59 20.56
C ASN A 413 33.34 -11.37 21.34
N ARG A 414 32.66 -12.31 20.69
CA ARG A 414 31.76 -13.31 21.29
C ARG A 414 32.33 -14.71 21.11
#